data_ba1aaad83043951c2a72a3de6daff75d
#
_entry.id   ba1aaad83043951c2a72a3de6daff75d
#
_cell.length_a   1.000
_cell.length_b   1.000
_cell.length_c   1.000
_cell.angle_alpha   90.00
_cell.angle_beta   90.00
_cell.angle_gamma   90.00
#
_symmetry.space_group_name_H-M   'P 1'
#
loop_
_entity.id
_entity.type
_entity.pdbx_description
1 polymer ?
#
loop_
_entity_poly.entity_id
_entity_poly.type
_entity_poly.pdbx_seq_one_letter_code
_entity_poly.pdbx_strand_id
1 'polypeptide(L)'
;MKQHIARALLVAVTLAAACSDYSKNTPTYPSASTTRDSTSAPGPQYSRDGTRRVAFGFNGTASGFPKSTVFLTGGGSYDPTTASNTAGAETDVHSGGGFRCIDGVEQGPLNHCLTGEGVRWDTAQLLASAPFKCTATDAVQTAFTGRGRAVLLADFYRAGDGNDESFTAQMIVSETDLAPNIPGEQTLWIQGVGCAEAKVNFNLSAEN
;
A
#
# COMPACT_ATOMS: atom_id res chain seq x y z
N MET A 1 2.74 -56.94 22.30
CA MET A 1 3.73 -57.30 21.27
C MET A 1 3.10 -57.26 19.90
N LYS A 2 3.33 -56.23 19.07
CA LYS A 2 3.23 -56.21 17.60
C LYS A 2 3.90 -54.94 17.14
N GLN A 3 5.11 -55.11 16.58
CA GLN A 3 5.90 -54.05 15.93
C GLN A 3 5.31 -53.80 14.57
N HIS A 4 5.08 -52.51 14.22
CA HIS A 4 4.87 -52.07 12.83
C HIS A 4 6.04 -51.23 12.38
N ILE A 5 6.75 -51.78 11.45
CA ILE A 5 7.90 -51.24 10.73
C ILE A 5 7.42 -50.16 9.76
N ALA A 6 7.85 -48.94 9.96
CA ALA A 6 7.65 -47.83 9.03
C ALA A 6 8.69 -47.92 7.91
N ARG A 7 8.25 -48.04 6.64
CA ARG A 7 9.07 -47.91 5.44
C ARG A 7 9.16 -46.43 5.06
N ALA A 8 10.35 -45.88 5.13
CA ALA A 8 10.68 -44.60 4.56
C ALA A 8 10.88 -44.76 3.04
N LEU A 9 10.11 -44.01 2.24
CA LEU A 9 10.32 -43.87 0.80
C LEU A 9 11.10 -42.55 0.59
N LEU A 10 12.35 -42.71 0.13
CA LEU A 10 13.19 -41.58 -0.34
C LEU A 10 12.82 -41.32 -1.79
N VAL A 11 12.29 -40.16 -2.09
CA VAL A 11 12.10 -39.64 -3.44
C VAL A 11 13.21 -38.60 -3.71
N ALA A 12 14.16 -38.99 -4.56
CA ALA A 12 15.19 -38.13 -5.09
C ALA A 12 14.62 -37.32 -6.27
N VAL A 13 14.53 -36.00 -6.12
CA VAL A 13 14.17 -35.08 -7.22
C VAL A 13 15.46 -34.52 -7.80
N THR A 14 15.78 -34.89 -9.02
CA THR A 14 16.87 -34.31 -9.81
C THR A 14 16.40 -33.02 -10.46
N LEU A 15 16.96 -31.87 -10.06
CA LEU A 15 16.81 -30.62 -10.78
C LEU A 15 17.73 -30.59 -11.99
N ALA A 16 17.16 -30.54 -13.19
CA ALA A 16 17.85 -30.20 -14.42
C ALA A 16 17.85 -28.68 -14.59
N ALA A 17 19.02 -28.04 -14.50
CA ALA A 17 19.23 -26.64 -14.84
C ALA A 17 19.32 -26.51 -16.37
N ALA A 18 18.33 -25.85 -16.97
CA ALA A 18 18.37 -25.39 -18.36
C ALA A 18 18.85 -23.93 -18.37
N CYS A 19 20.14 -23.71 -18.74
CA CYS A 19 20.63 -22.39 -19.11
C CYS A 19 20.14 -22.09 -20.53
N SER A 20 19.27 -21.07 -20.67
CA SER A 20 18.92 -20.50 -21.97
C SER A 20 19.82 -19.32 -22.25
N ASP A 21 20.61 -19.43 -23.33
CA ASP A 21 21.39 -18.34 -23.88
C ASP A 21 20.48 -17.22 -24.38
N TYR A 22 20.55 -16.07 -23.71
CA TYR A 22 19.87 -14.84 -24.15
C TYR A 22 20.74 -14.13 -25.18
N SER A 23 20.44 -14.34 -26.47
CA SER A 23 21.06 -13.67 -27.59
C SER A 23 20.73 -12.17 -27.57
N LYS A 24 21.77 -11.34 -27.47
CA LYS A 24 21.71 -9.88 -27.57
C LYS A 24 21.38 -9.47 -29.02
N ASN A 25 20.13 -9.20 -29.32
CA ASN A 25 19.77 -8.44 -30.51
C ASN A 25 19.68 -6.95 -30.15
N THR A 26 20.71 -6.20 -30.51
CA THR A 26 20.73 -4.74 -30.44
C THR A 26 19.98 -4.20 -31.67
N PRO A 27 18.86 -3.47 -31.52
CA PRO A 27 18.24 -2.82 -32.66
C PRO A 27 19.05 -1.59 -33.08
N THR A 28 19.56 -1.61 -34.31
CA THR A 28 20.21 -0.46 -34.94
C THR A 28 19.14 0.49 -35.43
N TYR A 29 19.01 1.66 -34.82
CA TYR A 29 18.15 2.72 -35.31
C TYR A 29 18.83 3.52 -36.41
N PRO A 30 18.21 3.77 -37.57
CA PRO A 30 18.75 4.67 -38.58
C PRO A 30 18.64 6.13 -38.11
N SER A 31 19.79 6.83 -38.08
CA SER A 31 19.85 8.27 -37.85
C SER A 31 19.20 9.02 -39.03
N ALA A 32 17.99 9.52 -38.80
CA ALA A 32 17.38 10.48 -39.72
C ALA A 32 17.82 11.89 -39.31
N SER A 33 18.74 12.49 -40.10
CA SER A 33 19.04 13.91 -40.01
C SER A 33 17.95 14.68 -40.71
N THR A 34 17.01 15.27 -39.97
CA THR A 34 16.02 16.21 -40.48
C THR A 34 16.46 17.64 -40.20
N THR A 35 16.81 18.34 -41.25
CA THR A 35 16.98 19.80 -41.29
C THR A 35 15.65 20.44 -40.87
N ARG A 36 15.63 21.14 -39.73
CA ARG A 36 14.46 21.89 -39.28
C ARG A 36 14.37 23.19 -40.01
N ASP A 37 13.38 23.29 -40.87
CA ASP A 37 12.90 24.58 -41.42
C ASP A 37 12.01 25.24 -40.34
N SER A 38 12.41 26.46 -39.92
CA SER A 38 11.81 27.15 -38.79
C SER A 38 10.71 28.11 -39.27
N THR A 39 9.52 27.60 -39.58
CA THR A 39 8.31 28.41 -39.68
C THR A 39 7.14 27.64 -39.03
N SER A 40 7.08 27.69 -37.71
CA SER A 40 5.96 27.14 -36.95
C SER A 40 5.08 28.29 -36.49
N ALA A 41 3.86 28.35 -37.01
CA ALA A 41 2.76 29.04 -36.35
C ALA A 41 2.60 28.52 -34.93
N PRO A 42 2.22 29.36 -33.91
CA PRO A 42 1.98 28.87 -32.56
C PRO A 42 0.79 27.90 -32.61
N GLY A 43 1.11 26.61 -32.55
CA GLY A 43 0.11 25.56 -32.33
C GLY A 43 -0.52 25.74 -30.94
N PRO A 44 -1.73 25.21 -30.73
CA PRO A 44 -2.38 25.30 -29.44
C PRO A 44 -1.42 24.71 -28.37
N GLN A 45 -1.02 25.56 -27.42
CA GLN A 45 -0.30 25.13 -26.27
C GLN A 45 -1.26 24.23 -25.45
N TYR A 46 -1.14 22.93 -25.64
CA TYR A 46 -1.65 21.99 -24.66
C TYR A 46 -0.88 22.28 -23.37
N SER A 47 -1.52 22.97 -22.44
CA SER A 47 -1.09 22.96 -21.06
C SER A 47 -1.09 21.50 -20.65
N ARG A 48 0.08 20.88 -20.62
CA ARG A 48 0.29 19.68 -19.82
C ARG A 48 0.10 20.14 -18.38
N ASP A 49 -1.13 20.09 -17.92
CA ASP A 49 -1.45 20.03 -16.51
C ASP A 49 -0.91 18.68 -16.06
N GLY A 50 0.41 18.67 -15.76
CA GLY A 50 1.09 17.48 -15.30
C GLY A 50 0.43 17.10 -13.99
N THR A 51 -0.42 16.08 -14.01
CA THR A 51 -0.97 15.45 -12.82
C THR A 51 0.22 15.08 -11.93
N ARG A 52 0.45 15.88 -10.88
CA ARG A 52 1.58 15.67 -9.98
C ARG A 52 1.21 14.53 -9.07
N ARG A 53 1.63 13.33 -9.44
CA ARG A 53 1.57 12.18 -8.56
C ARG A 53 2.35 12.48 -7.28
N VAL A 54 1.82 12.02 -6.19
CA VAL A 54 2.45 12.07 -4.87
C VAL A 54 2.97 10.68 -4.55
N ALA A 55 4.26 10.55 -4.29
CA ALA A 55 4.85 9.35 -3.75
C ALA A 55 4.87 9.42 -2.22
N PHE A 56 4.66 8.29 -1.56
CA PHE A 56 4.75 8.18 -0.10
C PHE A 56 5.39 6.87 0.32
N GLY A 57 5.93 6.86 1.52
CA GLY A 57 6.44 5.66 2.18
C GLY A 57 6.26 5.79 3.69
N PHE A 58 6.06 4.66 4.35
CA PHE A 58 5.90 4.65 5.81
C PHE A 58 6.34 3.34 6.45
N ASN A 59 6.62 3.41 7.74
CA ASN A 59 6.94 2.28 8.60
C ASN A 59 6.49 2.62 10.03
N GLY A 60 5.66 1.80 10.63
CA GLY A 60 5.17 2.01 11.99
C GLY A 60 4.37 0.86 12.56
N THR A 61 4.05 1.01 13.83
CA THR A 61 3.21 0.06 14.56
C THR A 61 1.95 0.77 15.03
N ALA A 62 0.81 0.42 14.43
CA ALA A 62 -0.49 0.92 14.84
C ALA A 62 -0.96 0.18 16.09
N SER A 63 -1.45 0.93 17.08
CA SER A 63 -2.00 0.36 18.31
C SER A 63 -3.03 1.31 18.92
N GLY A 64 -3.77 0.83 19.92
CA GLY A 64 -4.64 1.68 20.70
C GLY A 64 -6.09 1.24 20.70
N PHE A 65 -6.98 2.02 20.14
CA PHE A 65 -8.42 1.75 20.16
C PHE A 65 -8.89 1.14 18.82
N PRO A 66 -9.58 -0.03 18.82
CA PRO A 66 -10.18 -0.74 19.97
C PRO A 66 -9.30 -1.71 20.77
N LYS A 67 -8.04 -1.79 20.68
CA LYS A 67 -7.09 -2.66 21.38
C LYS A 67 -6.59 -3.80 20.49
N SER A 68 -5.60 -3.47 19.73
CA SER A 68 -4.80 -4.41 18.94
C SER A 68 -3.50 -3.72 18.57
N THR A 69 -2.54 -4.50 18.10
CA THR A 69 -1.24 -3.96 17.66
C THR A 69 -0.90 -4.60 16.34
N VAL A 70 -0.68 -3.76 15.32
CA VAL A 70 -0.35 -4.19 13.96
C VAL A 70 0.86 -3.43 13.47
N PHE A 71 1.89 -4.14 13.04
CA PHE A 71 3.03 -3.55 12.35
C PHE A 71 2.72 -3.41 10.87
N LEU A 72 3.04 -2.25 10.30
CA LEU A 72 2.92 -1.97 8.87
C LEU A 72 4.15 -1.30 8.31
N THR A 73 4.44 -1.65 7.07
CA THR A 73 5.39 -0.94 6.23
C THR A 73 4.86 -0.90 4.82
N GLY A 74 5.21 0.13 4.08
CA GLY A 74 4.78 0.21 2.70
C GLY A 74 4.96 1.59 2.10
N GLY A 75 4.37 1.74 0.92
CA GLY A 75 4.41 2.99 0.18
C GLY A 75 3.90 2.82 -1.23
N GLY A 76 4.03 3.87 -2.00
CA GLY A 76 3.58 3.89 -3.38
C GLY A 76 3.40 5.30 -3.90
N SER A 77 2.50 5.46 -4.86
CA SER A 77 2.17 6.77 -5.42
C SER A 77 0.68 6.87 -5.78
N TYR A 78 0.15 8.06 -5.77
CA TYR A 78 -1.24 8.34 -6.11
C TYR A 78 -1.41 9.72 -6.71
N ASP A 79 -2.52 9.92 -7.44
CA ASP A 79 -3.00 11.22 -7.86
C ASP A 79 -4.16 11.64 -6.94
N PRO A 80 -3.98 12.66 -6.07
CA PRO A 80 -5.01 13.06 -5.12
C PRO A 80 -6.29 13.59 -5.79
N THR A 81 -6.24 13.99 -7.06
CA THR A 81 -7.41 14.51 -7.80
C THR A 81 -8.37 13.39 -8.21
N THR A 82 -7.91 12.14 -8.22
CA THR A 82 -8.73 10.97 -8.57
C THR A 82 -9.43 10.34 -7.37
N ALA A 83 -9.16 10.83 -6.15
CA ALA A 83 -9.71 10.27 -4.92
C ALA A 83 -11.26 10.32 -4.91
N SER A 84 -11.89 9.19 -4.56
CA SER A 84 -13.36 9.05 -4.59
C SER A 84 -13.85 8.13 -3.48
N ASN A 85 -14.98 8.48 -2.88
CA ASN A 85 -15.71 7.62 -1.94
C ASN A 85 -16.79 6.77 -2.64
N THR A 86 -16.95 6.89 -3.96
CA THR A 86 -17.86 6.03 -4.73
C THR A 86 -17.25 4.65 -4.85
N ALA A 87 -17.95 3.63 -4.41
CA ALA A 87 -17.49 2.24 -4.48
C ALA A 87 -17.19 1.84 -5.94
N GLY A 88 -16.02 1.25 -6.16
CA GLY A 88 -15.57 0.82 -7.49
C GLY A 88 -15.16 1.96 -8.42
N ALA A 89 -15.03 3.20 -7.92
CA ALA A 89 -14.46 4.28 -8.74
C ALA A 89 -13.03 3.95 -9.13
N GLU A 90 -12.69 4.19 -10.41
CA GLU A 90 -11.30 4.13 -10.85
C GLU A 90 -10.52 5.28 -10.23
N THR A 91 -9.51 4.95 -9.45
CA THR A 91 -8.61 5.90 -8.80
C THR A 91 -7.18 5.59 -9.17
N ASP A 92 -6.38 6.64 -9.39
CA ASP A 92 -4.97 6.47 -9.75
C ASP A 92 -4.13 6.33 -8.48
N VAL A 93 -4.01 5.09 -7.99
CA VAL A 93 -3.23 4.72 -6.81
C VAL A 93 -2.52 3.39 -7.05
N HIS A 94 -1.23 3.36 -6.75
CA HIS A 94 -0.40 2.15 -6.78
C HIS A 94 0.39 2.10 -5.49
N SER A 95 -0.08 1.34 -4.52
CA SER A 95 0.58 1.22 -3.23
C SER A 95 0.30 -0.12 -2.58
N GLY A 96 1.23 -0.53 -1.73
CA GLY A 96 1.19 -1.78 -1.01
C GLY A 96 2.37 -1.90 -0.05
N GLY A 97 2.42 -3.01 0.65
CA GLY A 97 3.50 -3.28 1.59
C GLY A 97 3.27 -4.51 2.44
N GLY A 98 4.05 -4.60 3.51
CA GLY A 98 3.94 -5.68 4.48
C GLY A 98 3.08 -5.30 5.68
N PHE A 99 2.40 -6.29 6.27
CA PHE A 99 1.76 -6.12 7.57
C PHE A 99 1.88 -7.38 8.41
N ARG A 100 1.77 -7.21 9.74
CA ARG A 100 1.73 -8.31 10.69
C ARG A 100 0.93 -7.92 11.93
N CYS A 101 0.02 -8.77 12.36
CA CYS A 101 -0.66 -8.64 13.64
C CYS A 101 0.33 -9.03 14.76
N ILE A 102 0.72 -8.05 15.59
CA ILE A 102 1.59 -8.27 16.75
C ILE A 102 0.77 -8.82 17.89
N ASP A 103 -0.41 -8.24 18.12
CA ASP A 103 -1.44 -8.79 19.00
C ASP A 103 -2.66 -9.16 18.17
N GLY A 104 -3.46 -10.10 18.66
CA GLY A 104 -4.70 -10.48 17.98
C GLY A 104 -5.66 -9.30 17.84
N VAL A 105 -6.30 -9.19 16.69
CA VAL A 105 -7.31 -8.17 16.41
C VAL A 105 -8.69 -8.76 16.69
N GLU A 106 -9.39 -8.20 17.67
CA GLU A 106 -10.69 -8.71 18.12
C GLU A 106 -11.89 -7.98 17.54
N GLN A 107 -11.68 -6.83 16.90
CA GLN A 107 -12.74 -5.95 16.41
C GLN A 107 -12.41 -5.33 15.05
N GLY A 108 -13.45 -4.87 14.37
CA GLY A 108 -13.31 -4.19 13.09
C GLY A 108 -13.03 -5.14 11.92
N PRO A 109 -12.65 -4.60 10.76
CA PRO A 109 -12.46 -5.41 9.55
C PRO A 109 -11.33 -6.45 9.67
N LEU A 110 -10.29 -6.17 10.48
CA LEU A 110 -9.18 -7.09 10.72
C LEU A 110 -9.48 -8.12 11.83
N ASN A 111 -10.72 -8.22 12.29
CA ASN A 111 -11.11 -9.21 13.29
C ASN A 111 -10.69 -10.63 12.88
N HIS A 112 -10.19 -11.40 13.84
CA HIS A 112 -9.59 -12.72 13.67
C HIS A 112 -8.17 -12.75 13.06
N CYS A 113 -7.50 -11.61 12.84
CA CYS A 113 -6.06 -11.64 12.59
C CYS A 113 -5.34 -12.02 13.90
N LEU A 114 -4.76 -13.22 13.94
CA LEU A 114 -4.08 -13.74 15.11
C LEU A 114 -2.65 -13.18 15.23
N THR A 115 -2.09 -13.27 16.42
CA THR A 115 -0.70 -12.88 16.67
C THR A 115 0.26 -13.61 15.73
N GLY A 116 1.07 -12.86 15.02
CA GLY A 116 2.05 -13.35 14.05
C GLY A 116 1.51 -13.55 12.64
N GLU A 117 0.19 -13.45 12.42
CA GLU A 117 -0.40 -13.47 11.08
C GLU A 117 -0.22 -12.16 10.35
N GLY A 118 -0.34 -12.23 9.04
CA GLY A 118 -0.23 -11.10 8.12
C GLY A 118 1.00 -11.21 7.25
N VAL A 119 0.86 -10.83 5.98
CA VAL A 119 1.94 -10.87 4.99
C VAL A 119 2.08 -9.54 4.30
N ARG A 120 1.03 -9.12 3.58
CA ARG A 120 1.03 -7.95 2.74
C ARG A 120 -0.32 -7.26 2.76
N TRP A 121 -0.30 -6.02 2.31
CA TRP A 121 -1.50 -5.27 1.96
C TRP A 121 -1.31 -4.63 0.59
N ASP A 122 -2.40 -4.41 -0.13
CA ASP A 122 -2.44 -3.69 -1.40
C ASP A 122 -3.60 -2.70 -1.37
N THR A 123 -3.50 -1.60 -2.12
CA THR A 123 -4.60 -0.63 -2.18
C THR A 123 -5.66 -1.08 -3.18
N ALA A 124 -6.90 -1.16 -2.73
CA ALA A 124 -8.08 -1.37 -3.57
C ALA A 124 -8.60 -0.05 -4.16
N GLN A 125 -8.55 1.06 -3.39
CA GLN A 125 -9.07 2.36 -3.83
C GLN A 125 -8.44 3.52 -3.04
N LEU A 126 -8.24 4.67 -3.71
CA LEU A 126 -7.93 5.94 -3.05
C LEU A 126 -9.24 6.63 -2.67
N LEU A 127 -9.50 6.78 -1.39
CA LEU A 127 -10.69 7.43 -0.88
C LEU A 127 -10.52 8.95 -0.82
N ALA A 128 -11.57 9.71 -1.11
CA ALA A 128 -11.57 11.16 -0.94
C ALA A 128 -11.49 11.54 0.55
N SER A 129 -12.12 10.75 1.42
CA SER A 129 -12.11 10.96 2.87
C SER A 129 -12.45 9.69 3.63
N ALA A 130 -12.08 9.64 4.92
CA ALA A 130 -12.53 8.62 5.85
C ALA A 130 -12.75 9.20 7.26
N PRO A 131 -13.76 8.72 7.98
CA PRO A 131 -13.93 9.02 9.40
C PRO A 131 -12.92 8.20 10.22
N PHE A 132 -12.34 8.80 11.24
CA PHE A 132 -11.40 8.12 12.12
C PHE A 132 -11.47 8.66 13.56
N LYS A 133 -10.91 7.91 14.48
CA LYS A 133 -10.58 8.35 15.84
C LYS A 133 -9.43 7.51 16.39
N CYS A 134 -8.62 8.10 17.25
CA CYS A 134 -7.46 7.43 17.82
C CYS A 134 -7.74 6.82 19.21
N THR A 135 -8.69 7.35 19.95
CA THR A 135 -9.09 6.83 21.27
C THR A 135 -10.61 6.63 21.36
N ALA A 136 -11.05 5.88 22.36
CA ALA A 136 -12.48 5.65 22.60
C ALA A 136 -13.24 6.94 22.91
N THR A 137 -12.59 7.89 23.56
CA THR A 137 -13.15 9.15 24.04
C THR A 137 -13.11 10.27 23.02
N ASP A 138 -12.32 10.12 21.94
CA ASP A 138 -12.22 11.15 20.90
C ASP A 138 -13.54 11.28 20.14
N ALA A 139 -13.84 12.51 19.73
CA ALA A 139 -14.83 12.73 18.70
C ALA A 139 -14.36 12.13 17.39
N VAL A 140 -15.31 11.64 16.57
CA VAL A 140 -14.98 11.19 15.21
C VAL A 140 -14.51 12.39 14.40
N GLN A 141 -13.34 12.28 13.82
CA GLN A 141 -12.76 13.24 12.89
C GLN A 141 -12.86 12.73 11.47
N THR A 142 -12.63 13.58 10.48
CA THR A 142 -12.58 13.18 9.07
C THR A 142 -11.23 13.56 8.47
N ALA A 143 -10.52 12.59 7.92
CA ALA A 143 -9.34 12.83 7.12
C ALA A 143 -9.72 12.94 5.64
N PHE A 144 -9.06 13.83 4.92
CA PHE A 144 -9.22 14.02 3.48
C PHE A 144 -7.91 13.72 2.77
N THR A 145 -8.00 13.08 1.61
CA THR A 145 -6.85 12.87 0.72
C THR A 145 -6.34 14.19 0.19
N GLY A 146 -5.03 14.35 0.18
CA GLY A 146 -4.32 15.54 -0.29
C GLY A 146 -2.85 15.21 -0.57
N ARG A 147 -2.01 16.23 -0.76
CA ARG A 147 -0.59 16.01 -1.10
C ARG A 147 0.25 15.41 0.01
N GLY A 148 -0.09 15.66 1.26
CA GLY A 148 0.60 15.13 2.46
C GLY A 148 -0.25 14.11 3.22
N ARG A 149 -1.29 13.55 2.59
CA ARG A 149 -2.17 12.56 3.21
C ARG A 149 -2.82 11.66 2.19
N ALA A 150 -2.67 10.35 2.36
CA ALA A 150 -3.37 9.33 1.60
C ALA A 150 -4.44 8.67 2.48
N VAL A 151 -5.68 8.65 2.01
CA VAL A 151 -6.77 7.88 2.60
C VAL A 151 -7.06 6.71 1.69
N LEU A 152 -6.83 5.50 2.16
CA LEU A 152 -6.82 4.28 1.35
C LEU A 152 -7.90 3.30 1.81
N LEU A 153 -8.54 2.64 0.87
CA LEU A 153 -9.20 1.38 1.11
C LEU A 153 -8.19 0.29 0.73
N ALA A 154 -7.74 -0.48 1.70
CA ALA A 154 -6.66 -1.44 1.53
C ALA A 154 -7.15 -2.87 1.79
N ASP A 155 -6.70 -3.81 0.98
CA ASP A 155 -6.88 -5.23 1.18
C ASP A 155 -5.66 -5.80 1.90
N PHE A 156 -5.92 -6.46 3.01
CA PHE A 156 -4.91 -7.08 3.87
C PHE A 156 -4.99 -8.59 3.72
N TYR A 157 -3.88 -9.23 3.42
CA TYR A 157 -3.81 -10.67 3.16
C TYR A 157 -3.21 -11.41 4.34
N ARG A 158 -3.95 -12.40 4.87
CA ARG A 158 -3.40 -13.37 5.82
C ARG A 158 -2.52 -14.37 5.08
N ALA A 159 -1.48 -14.85 5.77
CA ALA A 159 -0.72 -15.99 5.28
C ALA A 159 -1.08 -17.23 6.05
N GLY A 160 -1.05 -18.36 5.37
CA GLY A 160 -0.55 -19.52 6.01
C GLY A 160 -1.32 -20.81 5.87
N ASP A 161 -2.58 -20.83 5.49
CA ASP A 161 -3.34 -22.07 5.34
C ASP A 161 -3.75 -22.43 3.90
N GLY A 162 -3.27 -21.65 2.94
CA GLY A 162 -3.59 -21.84 1.52
C GLY A 162 -4.93 -21.21 1.11
N ASN A 163 -5.62 -20.54 2.01
CA ASN A 163 -6.75 -19.70 1.70
C ASN A 163 -6.26 -18.25 1.62
N ASP A 164 -6.43 -17.62 0.47
CA ASP A 164 -6.18 -16.20 0.26
C ASP A 164 -7.27 -15.37 0.94
N GLU A 165 -7.41 -15.51 2.26
CA GLU A 165 -8.32 -14.70 3.03
C GLU A 165 -7.78 -13.28 3.07
N SER A 166 -8.50 -12.37 2.45
CA SER A 166 -8.27 -10.94 2.55
C SER A 166 -9.40 -10.26 3.29
N PHE A 167 -9.07 -9.17 3.95
CA PHE A 167 -10.07 -8.28 4.53
C PHE A 167 -9.74 -6.85 4.16
N THR A 168 -10.78 -6.10 3.83
CA THR A 168 -10.68 -4.73 3.38
C THR A 168 -10.88 -3.78 4.55
N ALA A 169 -9.93 -2.88 4.79
CA ALA A 169 -10.01 -1.87 5.84
C ALA A 169 -9.56 -0.51 5.33
N GLN A 170 -10.10 0.56 5.92
CA GLN A 170 -9.63 1.91 5.67
C GLN A 170 -8.32 2.14 6.42
N MET A 171 -7.39 2.84 5.75
CA MET A 171 -6.11 3.23 6.29
C MET A 171 -5.82 4.69 5.95
N ILE A 172 -5.23 5.43 6.87
CA ILE A 172 -4.79 6.80 6.67
C ILE A 172 -3.29 6.86 6.90
N VAL A 173 -2.55 7.39 5.93
CA VAL A 173 -1.13 7.74 6.06
C VAL A 173 -1.03 9.24 5.92
N SER A 174 -0.40 9.92 6.89
CA SER A 174 -0.37 11.38 6.95
C SER A 174 1.04 11.88 7.31
N GLU A 175 1.48 12.93 6.63
CA GLU A 175 2.70 13.66 6.99
C GLU A 175 2.50 14.54 8.25
N THR A 176 1.25 14.85 8.57
CA THR A 176 0.89 15.66 9.73
C THR A 176 0.18 14.82 10.78
N ASP A 177 0.32 15.21 12.03
CA ASP A 177 -0.34 14.58 13.17
C ASP A 177 -1.87 14.54 12.97
N LEU A 178 -2.43 13.34 13.08
CA LEU A 178 -3.87 13.08 13.00
C LEU A 178 -4.61 13.40 14.31
N ALA A 179 -3.90 13.38 15.44
CA ALA A 179 -4.49 13.52 16.76
C ALA A 179 -3.57 14.30 17.71
N PRO A 180 -3.42 15.61 17.52
CA PRO A 180 -2.45 16.45 18.26
C PRO A 180 -2.72 16.53 19.78
N ASN A 181 -3.85 16.00 20.24
CA ASN A 181 -4.19 15.92 21.66
C ASN A 181 -3.68 14.64 22.34
N ILE A 182 -3.07 13.74 21.60
CA ILE A 182 -2.47 12.49 22.08
C ILE A 182 -0.95 12.65 22.06
N PRO A 183 -0.22 12.19 23.10
CA PRO A 183 1.24 12.21 23.07
C PRO A 183 1.81 11.41 21.89
N GLY A 184 2.82 11.96 21.22
CA GLY A 184 3.41 11.41 20.00
C GLY A 184 2.69 11.90 18.74
N GLU A 185 3.37 11.81 17.59
CA GLU A 185 2.80 12.19 16.30
C GLU A 185 2.03 11.00 15.70
N GLN A 186 0.70 11.09 15.70
CA GLN A 186 -0.17 10.05 15.12
C GLN A 186 -0.24 10.23 13.61
N THR A 187 0.60 9.56 12.86
CA THR A 187 0.75 9.72 11.40
C THR A 187 0.18 8.55 10.59
N LEU A 188 -0.26 7.51 11.26
CA LEU A 188 -0.91 6.34 10.67
C LEU A 188 -2.19 6.00 11.45
N TRP A 189 -3.24 5.59 10.74
CA TRP A 189 -4.45 5.04 11.35
C TRP A 189 -4.97 3.88 10.49
N ILE A 190 -5.50 2.85 11.17
CA ILE A 190 -6.13 1.70 10.53
C ILE A 190 -7.48 1.45 11.20
N GLN A 191 -8.48 1.25 10.39
CA GLN A 191 -9.83 0.93 10.84
C GLN A 191 -9.84 -0.37 11.69
N GLY A 192 -10.36 -0.28 12.91
CA GLY A 192 -10.43 -1.41 13.83
C GLY A 192 -9.15 -1.68 14.63
N VAL A 193 -8.06 -0.96 14.35
CA VAL A 193 -6.77 -1.08 15.08
C VAL A 193 -6.45 0.17 15.88
N GLY A 194 -6.55 1.36 15.26
CA GLY A 194 -6.25 2.63 15.88
C GLY A 194 -5.14 3.40 15.20
N CYS A 195 -4.53 4.32 15.96
CA CYS A 195 -3.49 5.22 15.47
C CYS A 195 -2.08 4.71 15.77
N ALA A 196 -1.09 5.30 15.09
CA ALA A 196 0.31 5.00 15.27
C ALA A 196 1.19 6.23 15.05
N GLU A 197 2.28 6.28 15.79
CA GLU A 197 3.46 7.05 15.44
C GLU A 197 4.25 6.25 14.39
N ALA A 198 4.18 6.67 13.14
CA ALA A 198 4.91 6.05 12.04
C ALA A 198 5.88 7.03 11.41
N LYS A 199 7.02 6.52 10.92
CA LYS A 199 7.90 7.31 10.04
C LYS A 199 7.24 7.40 8.68
N VAL A 200 6.84 8.60 8.29
CA VAL A 200 6.15 8.87 7.03
C VAL A 200 6.95 9.86 6.20
N ASN A 201 7.03 9.62 4.91
CA ASN A 201 7.60 10.53 3.92
C ASN A 201 6.64 10.70 2.76
N PHE A 202 6.42 11.96 2.36
CA PHE A 202 5.71 12.29 1.13
C PHE A 202 6.64 13.07 0.21
N ASN A 203 6.68 12.68 -1.06
CA ASN A 203 7.45 13.36 -2.10
C ASN A 203 6.53 13.69 -3.28
N LEU A 204 6.61 14.91 -3.77
CA LEU A 204 6.00 15.25 -5.05
C LEU A 204 6.91 14.68 -6.14
N SER A 205 6.51 13.61 -6.80
CA SER A 205 7.17 13.19 -8.02
C SER A 205 6.79 14.17 -9.12
N ALA A 206 7.77 14.95 -9.61
CA ALA A 206 7.62 15.58 -10.91
C ALA A 206 7.70 14.43 -11.93
N GLU A 207 6.62 14.13 -12.63
CA GLU A 207 6.72 13.27 -13.82
C GLU A 207 7.59 13.97 -14.85
N ASN A 208 8.68 13.28 -15.27
CA ASN A 208 9.52 13.66 -16.40
C ASN A 208 8.86 13.29 -17.73
#